data_ccf9f45591d037566a0af30b7c9c13b3
#
_entry.id   ccf9f45591d037566a0af30b7c9c13b3
#
_cell.length_a   1.000
_cell.length_b   1.000
_cell.length_c   1.000
_cell.angle_alpha   90.00
_cell.angle_beta   90.00
_cell.angle_gamma   90.00
#
_symmetry.space_group_name_H-M   'P 1'
#
loop_
_entity.id
_entity.type
_entity.pdbx_description
1 polymer ?
#
loop_
_entity_poly.entity_id
_entity_poly.type
_entity_poly.pdbx_seq_one_letter_code
_entity_poly.pdbx_strand_id
1 'polypeptide(L)'
;MADFAATDQLLTREFNVSARRIEGPELCSLDPSLKPGLAGAFLYETDTMLRPERLCREWRERLMCRGVRFVESCEVLSAEKEADGIECVITSKGPMTADGYVLATGARSGQLGHLFGCYLPIQPGKGYSVTMPRPAICPSYPMLFPEHRVGVTPFQEGYRLGSMMEFVGFDEQIPSSRVEQLKRSAEPYLKQPHTDGQSETWYGWRPMTWDSLPAIGPASGLRNAYVATGHNMLGLSMAPATGKMIAAMIAGKGPELDPSPFDPARFARA
;
A
#
# COMPACT_ATOMS: atom_id res chain seq x y z
N MET A 1 2.98 -25.07 -2.29
CA MET A 1 4.39 -25.31 -1.87
C MET A 1 5.34 -25.36 -3.06
N ALA A 2 5.17 -26.23 -4.03
CA ALA A 2 6.11 -26.36 -5.17
C ALA A 2 6.24 -25.05 -5.97
N ASP A 3 5.13 -24.41 -6.33
CA ASP A 3 5.13 -23.17 -7.11
C ASP A 3 5.82 -22.01 -6.37
N PHE A 4 5.69 -21.96 -5.05
CA PHE A 4 6.33 -20.93 -4.25
C PHE A 4 7.82 -21.19 -4.01
N ALA A 5 8.27 -22.44 -4.09
CA ALA A 5 9.69 -22.77 -3.94
C ALA A 5 10.58 -22.11 -5.00
N ALA A 6 10.07 -21.98 -6.23
CA ALA A 6 10.80 -21.27 -7.29
C ALA A 6 10.93 -19.77 -6.99
N THR A 7 9.89 -19.16 -6.44
CA THR A 7 9.91 -17.76 -6.00
C THR A 7 10.88 -17.57 -4.83
N ASP A 8 10.87 -18.47 -3.84
CA ASP A 8 11.77 -18.42 -2.70
C ASP A 8 13.25 -18.55 -3.13
N GLN A 9 13.55 -19.45 -4.06
CA GLN A 9 14.89 -19.58 -4.64
C GLN A 9 15.34 -18.30 -5.36
N LEU A 10 14.44 -17.66 -6.11
CA LEU A 10 14.72 -16.39 -6.79
C LEU A 10 15.01 -15.29 -5.77
N LEU A 11 14.16 -15.13 -4.75
CA LEU A 11 14.32 -14.13 -3.70
C LEU A 11 15.62 -14.32 -2.93
N THR A 12 15.98 -15.55 -2.62
CA THR A 12 17.24 -15.86 -1.93
C THR A 12 18.44 -15.54 -2.80
N ARG A 13 18.44 -15.96 -4.08
CA ARG A 13 19.57 -15.80 -4.99
C ARG A 13 19.81 -14.36 -5.40
N GLU A 14 18.76 -13.63 -5.78
CA GLU A 14 18.88 -12.29 -6.38
C GLU A 14 18.81 -11.18 -5.32
N PHE A 15 18.11 -11.39 -4.21
CA PHE A 15 17.83 -10.34 -3.24
C PHE A 15 18.31 -10.65 -1.82
N ASN A 16 18.93 -11.82 -1.61
CA ASN A 16 19.35 -12.29 -0.30
C ASN A 16 18.21 -12.30 0.74
N VAL A 17 16.99 -12.56 0.28
CA VAL A 17 15.79 -12.71 1.11
C VAL A 17 15.45 -14.20 1.15
N SER A 18 15.71 -14.83 2.30
CA SER A 18 15.44 -16.26 2.50
C SER A 18 14.30 -16.48 3.47
N ALA A 19 13.52 -17.53 3.23
CA ALA A 19 12.52 -17.99 4.16
C ALA A 19 12.87 -19.35 4.74
N ARG A 20 12.49 -19.59 5.99
CA ARG A 20 12.52 -20.93 6.58
C ARG A 20 11.31 -21.72 6.08
N ARG A 21 11.58 -22.79 5.33
CA ARG A 21 10.54 -23.73 4.89
C ARG A 21 10.11 -24.59 6.06
N ILE A 22 8.81 -24.72 6.28
CA ILE A 22 8.17 -25.47 7.34
C ILE A 22 7.25 -26.51 6.70
N GLU A 23 7.46 -27.77 7.03
CA GLU A 23 6.63 -28.85 6.52
C GLU A 23 5.30 -28.94 7.28
N GLY A 24 4.29 -29.52 6.65
CA GLY A 24 2.91 -29.54 7.15
C GLY A 24 2.75 -30.02 8.60
N PRO A 25 3.38 -31.13 9.03
CA PRO A 25 3.26 -31.59 10.42
C PRO A 25 3.86 -30.62 11.45
N GLU A 26 4.91 -29.88 11.10
CA GLU A 26 5.57 -28.89 11.96
C GLU A 26 4.71 -27.63 12.15
N LEU A 27 3.87 -27.28 11.16
CA LEU A 27 3.05 -26.08 11.20
C LEU A 27 2.13 -25.99 12.41
N CYS A 28 1.46 -27.07 12.77
CA CYS A 28 0.57 -27.08 13.93
C CYS A 28 1.30 -26.93 15.26
N SER A 29 2.59 -27.31 15.30
CA SER A 29 3.45 -27.09 16.47
C SER A 29 3.94 -25.66 16.55
N LEU A 30 4.21 -25.04 15.39
CA LEU A 30 4.61 -23.64 15.31
C LEU A 30 3.46 -22.70 15.66
N ASP A 31 2.28 -22.96 15.09
CA ASP A 31 1.09 -22.16 15.33
C ASP A 31 -0.15 -23.06 15.53
N PRO A 32 -0.59 -23.24 16.77
CA PRO A 32 -1.74 -24.09 17.11
C PRO A 32 -3.08 -23.63 16.50
N SER A 33 -3.16 -22.42 15.96
CA SER A 33 -4.36 -21.90 15.28
C SER A 33 -4.60 -22.55 13.92
N LEU A 34 -3.57 -23.10 13.31
CA LEU A 34 -3.63 -23.74 12.01
C LEU A 34 -4.34 -25.11 12.07
N LYS A 35 -5.07 -25.43 11.03
CA LYS A 35 -5.68 -26.74 10.84
C LYS A 35 -4.63 -27.78 10.42
N PRO A 36 -4.78 -29.04 10.82
CA PRO A 36 -3.95 -30.12 10.31
C PRO A 36 -4.19 -30.36 8.81
N GLY A 37 -3.21 -30.96 8.14
CA GLY A 37 -3.28 -31.32 6.73
C GLY A 37 -2.88 -30.24 5.74
N LEU A 38 -2.39 -29.10 6.22
CA LEU A 38 -1.76 -28.09 5.36
C LEU A 38 -0.40 -28.61 4.86
N ALA A 39 -0.06 -28.26 3.60
CA ALA A 39 1.15 -28.78 2.95
C ALA A 39 2.44 -28.21 3.56
N GLY A 40 2.43 -27.00 4.08
CA GLY A 40 3.59 -26.32 4.66
C GLY A 40 3.49 -24.81 4.53
N ALA A 41 4.54 -24.10 4.93
CA ALA A 41 4.67 -22.66 4.83
C ALA A 41 6.11 -22.21 4.56
N PHE A 42 6.26 -20.96 4.18
CA PHE A 42 7.52 -20.22 4.14
C PHE A 42 7.46 -19.11 5.19
N LEU A 43 8.32 -19.17 6.18
CA LEU A 43 8.41 -18.19 7.24
C LEU A 43 9.56 -17.22 6.98
N TYR A 44 9.22 -15.95 6.77
CA TYR A 44 10.16 -14.84 6.63
C TYR A 44 10.41 -14.23 8.02
N GLU A 45 11.50 -14.61 8.66
CA GLU A 45 11.82 -14.19 10.03
C GLU A 45 12.22 -12.71 10.12
N THR A 46 12.61 -12.12 9.01
CA THR A 46 12.96 -10.69 8.89
C THR A 46 11.77 -9.78 8.69
N ASP A 47 10.61 -10.35 8.35
CA ASP A 47 9.41 -9.55 8.12
C ASP A 47 8.81 -9.06 9.45
N THR A 48 8.24 -7.87 9.40
CA THR A 48 7.65 -7.23 10.57
C THR A 48 6.23 -6.78 10.30
N MET A 49 5.35 -7.12 11.23
CA MET A 49 3.98 -6.66 11.23
C MET A 49 3.88 -5.30 11.93
N LEU A 50 3.12 -4.40 11.35
CA LEU A 50 2.83 -3.10 11.94
C LEU A 50 1.35 -2.72 11.79
N ARG A 51 0.90 -1.76 12.59
CA ARG A 51 -0.42 -1.13 12.45
C ARG A 51 -0.28 0.15 11.62
N PRO A 52 -0.75 0.15 10.35
CA PRO A 52 -0.59 1.30 9.45
C PRO A 52 -1.16 2.59 10.02
N GLU A 53 -2.33 2.52 10.66
CA GLU A 53 -3.01 3.67 11.26
C GLU A 53 -2.22 4.29 12.41
N ARG A 54 -1.53 3.46 13.24
CA ARG A 54 -0.66 3.96 14.31
C ARG A 54 0.60 4.60 13.74
N LEU A 55 1.23 3.94 12.77
CA LEU A 55 2.43 4.47 12.10
C LEU A 55 2.15 5.84 11.47
N CYS A 56 1.06 5.96 10.70
CA CYS A 56 0.70 7.21 10.05
C CYS A 56 0.42 8.34 11.05
N ARG A 57 -0.28 8.02 12.16
CA ARG A 57 -0.56 8.99 13.22
C ARG A 57 0.71 9.49 13.88
N GLU A 58 1.58 8.60 14.34
CA GLU A 58 2.83 8.98 15.00
C GLU A 58 3.79 9.71 14.05
N TRP A 59 3.81 9.31 12.78
CA TRP A 59 4.61 9.99 11.78
C TRP A 59 4.13 11.42 11.56
N ARG A 60 2.79 11.60 11.44
CA ARG A 60 2.17 12.92 11.36
C ARG A 60 2.55 13.80 12.54
N GLU A 61 2.41 13.30 13.77
CA GLU A 61 2.76 14.04 14.98
C GLU A 61 4.23 14.49 14.99
N ARG A 62 5.15 13.58 14.63
CA ARG A 62 6.58 13.90 14.52
C ARG A 62 6.90 14.94 13.44
N LEU A 63 6.21 14.89 12.32
CA LEU A 63 6.36 15.88 11.25
C LEU A 63 5.83 17.25 11.69
N MET A 64 4.69 17.30 12.38
CA MET A 64 4.17 18.54 12.95
C MET A 64 5.15 19.18 13.96
N CYS A 65 5.77 18.37 14.83
CA CYS A 65 6.83 18.85 15.73
C CYS A 65 8.07 19.40 15.00
N ARG A 66 8.26 19.04 13.73
CA ARG A 66 9.31 19.55 12.86
C ARG A 66 8.88 20.73 11.96
N GLY A 67 7.69 21.28 12.21
CA GLY A 67 7.17 22.43 11.47
C GLY A 67 6.41 22.10 10.19
N VAL A 68 6.16 20.82 9.90
CA VAL A 68 5.30 20.45 8.75
C VAL A 68 3.85 20.80 9.07
N ARG A 69 3.23 21.56 8.19
CA ARG A 69 1.82 21.95 8.31
C ARG A 69 0.93 20.98 7.53
N PHE A 70 -0.06 20.41 8.21
CA PHE A 70 -1.12 19.60 7.60
C PHE A 70 -2.37 20.44 7.45
N VAL A 71 -2.91 20.54 6.25
CA VAL A 71 -4.14 21.26 5.94
C VAL A 71 -5.20 20.24 5.56
N GLU A 72 -5.94 19.77 6.55
CA GLU A 72 -6.99 18.75 6.38
C GLU A 72 -8.27 19.37 5.81
N SER A 73 -9.16 18.54 5.27
CA SER A 73 -10.43 18.98 4.62
C SER A 73 -10.16 20.13 3.63
N CYS A 74 -9.12 19.94 2.80
CA CYS A 74 -8.67 20.92 1.82
C CYS A 74 -8.48 20.21 0.48
N GLU A 75 -9.42 20.41 -0.42
CA GLU A 75 -9.42 19.81 -1.74
C GLU A 75 -8.63 20.69 -2.71
N VAL A 76 -7.76 20.07 -3.52
CA VAL A 76 -7.10 20.73 -4.65
C VAL A 76 -8.03 20.71 -5.83
N LEU A 77 -8.41 21.89 -6.32
CA LEU A 77 -9.40 22.09 -7.39
C LEU A 77 -8.73 22.31 -8.75
N SER A 78 -7.65 23.11 -8.79
CA SER A 78 -6.90 23.41 -10.01
C SER A 78 -5.46 23.80 -9.68
N ALA A 79 -4.64 23.95 -10.71
CA ALA A 79 -3.30 24.50 -10.61
C ALA A 79 -3.14 25.63 -11.65
N GLU A 80 -2.73 26.79 -11.21
CA GLU A 80 -2.35 27.91 -12.09
C GLU A 80 -0.88 27.74 -12.46
N LYS A 81 -0.60 27.90 -13.74
CA LYS A 81 0.73 27.69 -14.32
C LYS A 81 1.24 28.97 -14.95
N GLU A 82 2.52 29.25 -14.76
CA GLU A 82 3.22 30.31 -15.44
C GLU A 82 4.47 29.73 -16.11
N ALA A 83 4.63 30.01 -17.41
CA ALA A 83 5.72 29.47 -18.24
C ALA A 83 5.85 27.94 -18.08
N ASP A 84 6.92 27.49 -17.39
CA ASP A 84 7.31 26.09 -17.19
C ASP A 84 7.10 25.60 -15.73
N GLY A 85 6.27 26.30 -14.94
CA GLY A 85 6.06 25.97 -13.54
C GLY A 85 4.62 26.09 -13.06
N ILE A 86 4.35 25.54 -11.88
CA ILE A 86 3.12 25.82 -11.13
C ILE A 86 3.37 27.07 -10.29
N GLU A 87 2.53 28.08 -10.46
CA GLU A 87 2.56 29.31 -9.64
C GLU A 87 1.83 29.08 -8.31
N CYS A 88 0.60 28.55 -8.40
CA CYS A 88 -0.15 28.20 -7.20
C CYS A 88 -1.11 27.03 -7.46
N VAL A 89 -1.53 26.38 -6.38
CA VAL A 89 -2.66 25.45 -6.40
C VAL A 89 -3.87 26.11 -5.77
N ILE A 90 -5.00 26.05 -6.47
CA ILE A 90 -6.28 26.56 -5.99
C ILE A 90 -6.94 25.44 -5.19
N THR A 91 -7.27 25.74 -3.95
CA THR A 91 -7.87 24.78 -3.06
C THR A 91 -9.24 25.25 -2.54
N SER A 92 -10.01 24.35 -1.93
CA SER A 92 -11.27 24.69 -1.27
C SER A 92 -11.10 25.69 -0.09
N LYS A 93 -9.84 25.97 0.31
CA LYS A 93 -9.48 26.97 1.35
C LYS A 93 -8.73 28.19 0.79
N GLY A 94 -8.75 28.36 -0.54
CA GLY A 94 -8.05 29.44 -1.23
C GLY A 94 -6.75 29.01 -1.89
N PRO A 95 -6.04 29.95 -2.56
CA PRO A 95 -4.80 29.67 -3.24
C PRO A 95 -3.66 29.35 -2.25
N MET A 96 -2.79 28.43 -2.67
CA MET A 96 -1.58 28.07 -1.92
C MET A 96 -0.38 28.07 -2.83
N THR A 97 0.67 28.79 -2.44
CA THR A 97 1.93 28.90 -3.17
C THR A 97 3.04 28.13 -2.48
N ALA A 98 3.98 27.62 -3.25
CA ALA A 98 5.18 26.94 -2.80
C ALA A 98 6.28 26.99 -3.86
N ASP A 99 7.54 26.75 -3.47
CA ASP A 99 8.66 26.66 -4.41
C ASP A 99 8.63 25.35 -5.22
N GLY A 100 8.01 24.30 -4.68
CA GLY A 100 7.87 23.00 -5.32
C GLY A 100 6.58 22.28 -4.89
N TYR A 101 6.04 21.48 -5.79
CA TYR A 101 4.78 20.76 -5.63
C TYR A 101 4.98 19.28 -5.86
N VAL A 102 4.42 18.45 -4.99
CA VAL A 102 4.49 16.99 -5.12
C VAL A 102 3.08 16.39 -5.17
N LEU A 103 2.75 15.72 -6.27
CA LEU A 103 1.52 14.96 -6.41
C LEU A 103 1.68 13.58 -5.77
N ALA A 104 1.17 13.41 -4.55
CA ALA A 104 1.26 12.17 -3.77
C ALA A 104 -0.13 11.66 -3.33
N THR A 105 -1.12 11.75 -4.23
CA THR A 105 -2.54 11.56 -3.93
C THR A 105 -3.04 10.11 -4.11
N GLY A 106 -2.13 9.15 -4.19
CA GLY A 106 -2.44 7.72 -4.25
C GLY A 106 -3.39 7.39 -5.40
N ALA A 107 -4.48 6.70 -5.14
CA ALA A 107 -5.42 6.27 -6.18
C ALA A 107 -6.07 7.43 -6.95
N ARG A 108 -6.16 8.61 -6.34
CA ARG A 108 -6.71 9.82 -6.99
C ARG A 108 -5.73 10.53 -7.93
N SER A 109 -4.48 10.10 -7.96
CA SER A 109 -3.46 10.72 -8.82
C SER A 109 -3.79 10.64 -10.30
N GLY A 110 -4.50 9.61 -10.74
CA GLY A 110 -4.99 9.52 -12.12
C GLY A 110 -5.96 10.65 -12.50
N GLN A 111 -6.76 11.12 -11.53
CA GLN A 111 -7.69 12.24 -11.74
C GLN A 111 -6.97 13.60 -11.69
N LEU A 112 -5.92 13.73 -10.92
CA LEU A 112 -5.22 14.98 -10.67
C LEU A 112 -3.94 15.17 -11.51
N GLY A 113 -3.48 14.13 -12.20
CA GLY A 113 -2.24 14.16 -12.98
C GLY A 113 -2.22 15.28 -14.04
N HIS A 114 -3.37 15.58 -14.66
CA HIS A 114 -3.48 16.66 -15.65
C HIS A 114 -3.13 18.04 -15.09
N LEU A 115 -3.36 18.29 -13.79
CA LEU A 115 -2.96 19.54 -13.12
C LEU A 115 -1.44 19.69 -13.09
N PHE A 116 -0.73 18.57 -13.04
CA PHE A 116 0.72 18.47 -13.06
C PHE A 116 1.31 18.19 -14.46
N GLY A 117 0.49 18.31 -15.52
CA GLY A 117 0.94 18.04 -16.89
C GLY A 117 1.27 16.57 -17.18
N CYS A 118 0.86 15.66 -16.31
CA CYS A 118 1.18 14.23 -16.41
C CYS A 118 -0.06 13.41 -16.78
N TYR A 119 0.12 12.46 -17.68
CA TYR A 119 -0.82 11.35 -17.82
C TYR A 119 -0.41 10.22 -16.87
N LEU A 120 -1.27 9.90 -15.91
CA LEU A 120 -1.04 8.87 -14.90
C LEU A 120 -2.15 7.81 -14.99
N PRO A 121 -1.91 6.66 -15.65
CA PRO A 121 -2.92 5.62 -15.85
C PRO A 121 -3.12 4.79 -14.56
N ILE A 122 -3.47 5.48 -13.47
CA ILE A 122 -3.68 4.84 -12.17
C ILE A 122 -5.12 4.39 -12.05
N GLN A 123 -5.29 3.10 -11.78
CA GLN A 123 -6.59 2.49 -11.53
C GLN A 123 -6.78 2.26 -10.02
N PRO A 124 -7.92 2.66 -9.44
CA PRO A 124 -8.23 2.35 -8.05
C PRO A 124 -8.53 0.86 -7.89
N GLY A 125 -7.63 0.15 -7.24
CA GLY A 125 -7.80 -1.26 -6.89
C GLY A 125 -8.43 -1.40 -5.51
N LYS A 126 -9.76 -1.56 -5.44
CA LYS A 126 -10.51 -1.64 -4.20
C LYS A 126 -10.25 -2.94 -3.47
N GLY A 127 -9.89 -2.84 -2.20
CA GLY A 127 -9.76 -3.97 -1.29
C GLY A 127 -10.62 -3.77 -0.05
N TYR A 128 -10.91 -4.86 0.63
CA TYR A 128 -11.73 -4.87 1.84
C TYR A 128 -10.97 -5.43 3.03
N SER A 129 -11.38 -5.03 4.22
CA SER A 129 -10.84 -5.51 5.47
C SER A 129 -11.92 -5.60 6.53
N VAL A 130 -11.82 -6.61 7.37
CA VAL A 130 -12.64 -6.76 8.56
C VAL A 130 -11.74 -6.98 9.77
N THR A 131 -11.90 -6.14 10.79
CA THR A 131 -11.21 -6.27 12.08
C THR A 131 -12.22 -6.70 13.12
N MET A 132 -11.90 -7.78 13.82
CA MET A 132 -12.75 -8.44 14.80
C MET A 132 -12.01 -8.56 16.13
N PRO A 133 -12.70 -8.86 17.25
CA PRO A 133 -12.06 -9.33 18.47
C PRO A 133 -11.17 -10.55 18.19
N ARG A 134 -10.11 -10.72 18.97
CA ARG A 134 -9.24 -11.89 18.82
C ARG A 134 -10.02 -13.17 19.11
N PRO A 135 -9.94 -14.20 18.25
CA PRO A 135 -10.49 -15.52 18.55
C PRO A 135 -9.72 -16.13 19.73
N ALA A 136 -10.35 -17.09 20.43
CA ALA A 136 -9.69 -17.78 21.56
C ALA A 136 -8.43 -18.55 21.10
N ILE A 137 -8.47 -19.11 19.90
CA ILE A 137 -7.31 -19.72 19.22
C ILE A 137 -6.86 -18.77 18.10
N CYS A 138 -6.19 -17.68 18.48
CA CYS A 138 -5.72 -16.67 17.54
C CYS A 138 -4.34 -17.04 16.99
N PRO A 139 -4.09 -16.82 15.68
CA PRO A 139 -2.75 -16.93 15.14
C PRO A 139 -1.72 -16.11 15.90
N SER A 140 -0.51 -16.63 16.00
CA SER A 140 0.66 -15.95 16.60
C SER A 140 1.40 -15.11 15.57
N TYR A 141 1.32 -15.49 14.28
CA TYR A 141 1.99 -14.85 13.18
C TYR A 141 1.01 -14.19 12.21
N PRO A 142 1.39 -13.10 11.54
CA PRO A 142 0.68 -12.66 10.34
C PRO A 142 0.87 -13.71 9.24
N MET A 143 -0.19 -14.00 8.52
CA MET A 143 -0.20 -15.05 7.49
C MET A 143 -0.82 -14.55 6.21
N LEU A 144 -0.31 -15.02 5.08
CA LEU A 144 -0.93 -14.88 3.77
C LEU A 144 -1.24 -16.26 3.21
N PHE A 145 -2.48 -16.49 2.86
CA PHE A 145 -2.94 -17.70 2.19
C PHE A 145 -3.18 -17.39 0.71
N PRO A 146 -2.19 -17.67 -0.16
CA PRO A 146 -2.23 -17.23 -1.56
C PRO A 146 -3.33 -17.90 -2.37
N GLU A 147 -3.70 -19.14 -2.07
CA GLU A 147 -4.75 -19.89 -2.77
C GLU A 147 -6.12 -19.20 -2.66
N HIS A 148 -6.43 -18.65 -1.50
CA HIS A 148 -7.67 -17.89 -1.26
C HIS A 148 -7.43 -16.38 -1.16
N ARG A 149 -6.18 -15.94 -1.38
CA ARG A 149 -5.76 -14.52 -1.41
C ARG A 149 -6.23 -13.75 -0.18
N VAL A 150 -6.14 -14.35 1.01
CA VAL A 150 -6.50 -13.71 2.26
C VAL A 150 -5.30 -13.52 3.17
N GLY A 151 -5.14 -12.29 3.63
CA GLY A 151 -4.16 -11.92 4.66
C GLY A 151 -4.81 -11.95 6.04
N VAL A 152 -4.10 -12.52 6.99
CA VAL A 152 -4.51 -12.66 8.39
C VAL A 152 -3.52 -11.90 9.25
N THR A 153 -3.99 -10.99 10.07
CA THR A 153 -3.13 -10.16 10.92
C THR A 153 -3.61 -10.17 12.36
N PRO A 154 -2.89 -10.84 13.27
CA PRO A 154 -3.19 -10.87 14.69
C PRO A 154 -2.57 -9.63 15.37
N PHE A 155 -3.36 -8.59 15.61
CA PHE A 155 -2.93 -7.45 16.44
C PHE A 155 -3.09 -7.76 17.94
N GLN A 156 -2.46 -6.98 18.80
CA GLN A 156 -2.62 -7.12 20.25
C GLN A 156 -4.08 -6.98 20.69
N GLU A 157 -4.82 -6.04 20.09
CA GLU A 157 -6.17 -5.66 20.49
C GLU A 157 -7.23 -6.10 19.48
N GLY A 158 -6.88 -6.94 18.50
CA GLY A 158 -7.80 -7.34 17.45
C GLY A 158 -7.21 -8.37 16.50
N TYR A 159 -8.02 -8.75 15.55
CA TYR A 159 -7.72 -9.75 14.54
C TYR A 159 -8.30 -9.26 13.21
N ARG A 160 -7.47 -9.15 12.19
CA ARG A 160 -7.87 -8.59 10.89
C ARG A 160 -7.74 -9.61 9.78
N LEU A 161 -8.79 -9.72 8.99
CA LEU A 161 -8.76 -10.33 7.66
C LEU A 161 -8.77 -9.21 6.61
N GLY A 162 -7.92 -9.33 5.61
CA GLY A 162 -7.86 -8.38 4.51
C GLY A 162 -7.57 -9.07 3.19
N SER A 163 -8.24 -8.64 2.14
CA SER A 163 -8.06 -9.21 0.80
C SER A 163 -8.77 -8.41 -0.28
N MET A 164 -8.90 -9.06 -1.41
CA MET A 164 -9.60 -8.66 -2.63
C MET A 164 -8.91 -7.57 -3.42
N MET A 165 -9.20 -7.60 -4.71
CA MET A 165 -8.82 -6.57 -5.67
C MET A 165 -9.96 -6.46 -6.66
N GLU A 166 -10.68 -5.34 -6.61
CA GLU A 166 -11.77 -5.03 -7.52
C GLU A 166 -11.51 -3.72 -8.25
N PHE A 167 -11.76 -3.68 -9.55
CA PHE A 167 -11.64 -2.50 -10.37
C PHE A 167 -13.04 -1.94 -10.68
N VAL A 168 -13.63 -1.29 -9.68
CA VAL A 168 -14.99 -0.73 -9.69
C VAL A 168 -15.00 0.80 -9.60
N GLY A 169 -13.89 1.42 -10.00
CA GLY A 169 -13.72 2.86 -9.85
C GLY A 169 -13.67 3.29 -8.37
N PHE A 170 -14.21 4.45 -8.09
CA PHE A 170 -14.27 5.01 -6.73
C PHE A 170 -15.59 4.67 -6.00
N ASP A 171 -16.12 3.46 -6.21
CA ASP A 171 -17.26 2.98 -5.45
C ASP A 171 -16.93 2.84 -3.97
N GLU A 172 -17.77 3.39 -3.10
CA GLU A 172 -17.57 3.43 -1.64
C GLU A 172 -18.33 2.34 -0.87
N GLN A 173 -19.15 1.56 -1.54
CA GLN A 173 -19.97 0.55 -0.89
C GLN A 173 -19.13 -0.63 -0.39
N ILE A 174 -19.51 -1.19 0.75
CA ILE A 174 -18.95 -2.44 1.28
C ILE A 174 -20.06 -3.49 1.25
N PRO A 175 -20.18 -4.30 0.18
CA PRO A 175 -21.18 -5.34 0.11
C PRO A 175 -20.94 -6.39 1.21
N SER A 176 -22.00 -6.77 1.93
CA SER A 176 -21.92 -7.80 2.98
C SER A 176 -21.38 -9.13 2.44
N SER A 177 -21.70 -9.46 1.19
CA SER A 177 -21.18 -10.64 0.50
C SER A 177 -19.65 -10.67 0.41
N ARG A 178 -18.99 -9.51 0.33
CA ARG A 178 -17.52 -9.42 0.30
C ARG A 178 -16.92 -9.65 1.68
N VAL A 179 -17.55 -9.14 2.72
CA VAL A 179 -17.15 -9.39 4.11
C VAL A 179 -17.28 -10.88 4.44
N GLU A 180 -18.38 -11.50 4.06
CA GLU A 180 -18.58 -12.94 4.25
C GLU A 180 -17.61 -13.79 3.41
N GLN A 181 -17.27 -13.34 2.21
CA GLN A 181 -16.23 -14.00 1.40
C GLN A 181 -14.86 -13.94 2.08
N LEU A 182 -14.48 -12.81 2.69
CA LEU A 182 -13.24 -12.70 3.46
C LEU A 182 -13.18 -13.72 4.60
N LYS A 183 -14.26 -13.81 5.38
CA LYS A 183 -14.34 -14.76 6.49
C LYS A 183 -14.20 -16.21 5.99
N ARG A 184 -14.95 -16.58 4.96
CA ARG A 184 -14.88 -17.92 4.35
C ARG A 184 -13.51 -18.24 3.77
N SER A 185 -12.80 -17.26 3.23
CA SER A 185 -11.47 -17.47 2.65
C SER A 185 -10.41 -17.94 3.66
N ALA A 186 -10.60 -17.66 4.95
CA ALA A 186 -9.70 -18.12 6.02
C ALA A 186 -10.10 -19.48 6.64
N GLU A 187 -11.33 -19.94 6.40
CA GLU A 187 -11.85 -21.18 6.97
C GLU A 187 -11.02 -22.43 6.64
N PRO A 188 -10.50 -22.62 5.41
CA PRO A 188 -9.71 -23.82 5.11
C PRO A 188 -8.45 -23.98 5.96
N TYR A 189 -7.92 -22.89 6.50
CA TYR A 189 -6.61 -22.84 7.13
C TYR A 189 -6.63 -22.76 8.66
N LEU A 190 -7.62 -22.08 9.21
CA LEU A 190 -7.65 -21.71 10.62
C LEU A 190 -8.75 -22.46 11.38
N LYS A 191 -8.48 -22.85 12.62
CA LYS A 191 -9.44 -23.50 13.52
C LYS A 191 -10.55 -22.53 13.93
N GLN A 192 -10.19 -21.26 14.15
CA GLN A 192 -11.13 -20.17 14.44
C GLN A 192 -10.87 -18.99 13.49
N PRO A 193 -11.38 -19.04 12.25
CA PRO A 193 -11.06 -18.07 11.21
C PRO A 193 -11.72 -16.70 11.42
N HIS A 194 -12.78 -16.61 12.22
CA HIS A 194 -13.50 -15.38 12.55
C HIS A 194 -14.19 -15.49 13.90
N THR A 195 -14.70 -14.36 14.40
CA THR A 195 -15.51 -14.26 15.62
C THR A 195 -16.81 -13.53 15.33
N ASP A 196 -17.85 -13.79 16.15
CA ASP A 196 -19.17 -13.16 16.04
C ASP A 196 -19.30 -11.82 16.78
N GLY A 197 -18.21 -11.30 17.33
CA GLY A 197 -18.19 -10.03 18.04
C GLY A 197 -18.30 -8.82 17.14
N GLN A 198 -18.40 -7.64 17.75
CA GLN A 198 -18.42 -6.37 17.03
C GLN A 198 -17.20 -6.25 16.13
N SER A 199 -17.42 -5.99 14.87
CA SER A 199 -16.39 -5.89 13.85
C SER A 199 -16.38 -4.51 13.17
N GLU A 200 -15.18 -4.06 12.81
CA GLU A 200 -14.97 -2.89 11.97
C GLU A 200 -14.71 -3.36 10.53
N THR A 201 -15.50 -2.86 9.60
CA THR A 201 -15.28 -3.10 8.17
C THR A 201 -14.86 -1.80 7.49
N TRP A 202 -13.88 -1.90 6.59
CA TRP A 202 -13.45 -0.76 5.78
C TRP A 202 -12.95 -1.23 4.42
N TYR A 203 -12.85 -0.29 3.49
CA TYR A 203 -12.28 -0.48 2.17
C TYR A 203 -11.17 0.53 1.93
N GLY A 204 -10.34 0.26 0.92
CA GLY A 204 -9.33 1.20 0.47
C GLY A 204 -9.03 1.00 -1.01
N TRP A 205 -8.67 2.10 -1.69
CA TRP A 205 -8.24 2.07 -3.07
C TRP A 205 -6.71 2.07 -3.16
N ARG A 206 -6.17 1.00 -3.71
CA ARG A 206 -4.75 0.92 -4.04
C ARG A 206 -4.47 1.64 -5.35
N PRO A 207 -3.41 2.43 -5.45
CA PRO A 207 -3.03 3.11 -6.68
C PRO A 207 -2.36 2.13 -7.65
N MET A 208 -3.15 1.41 -8.43
CA MET A 208 -2.64 0.37 -9.31
C MET A 208 -2.12 0.96 -10.62
N THR A 209 -0.88 0.62 -10.98
CA THR A 209 -0.28 0.87 -12.29
C THR A 209 -0.30 -0.42 -13.12
N TRP A 210 -0.36 -0.30 -14.43
CA TRP A 210 -0.41 -1.47 -15.32
C TRP A 210 0.91 -2.26 -15.36
N ASP A 211 2.05 -1.57 -15.10
CA ASP A 211 3.40 -2.16 -15.10
C ASP A 211 3.89 -2.57 -13.69
N SER A 212 3.06 -2.39 -12.67
CA SER A 212 3.36 -2.65 -11.27
C SER A 212 4.50 -1.81 -10.67
N LEU A 213 5.00 -0.80 -11.38
CA LEU A 213 6.01 0.13 -10.88
C LEU A 213 5.38 1.46 -10.45
N PRO A 214 5.85 2.09 -9.36
CA PRO A 214 5.37 3.41 -8.99
C PRO A 214 5.84 4.49 -9.96
N ALA A 215 5.13 5.60 -10.02
CA ALA A 215 5.54 6.81 -10.69
C ALA A 215 6.23 7.73 -9.69
N ILE A 216 7.55 7.93 -9.84
CA ILE A 216 8.37 8.74 -8.93
C ILE A 216 9.33 9.56 -9.77
N GLY A 217 9.19 10.88 -9.74
CA GLY A 217 10.08 11.75 -10.50
C GLY A 217 9.51 13.12 -10.80
N PRO A 218 10.21 13.93 -11.59
CA PRO A 218 9.71 15.22 -12.04
C PRO A 218 8.50 15.07 -12.96
N ALA A 219 7.58 16.01 -12.90
CA ALA A 219 6.48 16.10 -13.83
C ALA A 219 6.96 16.67 -15.17
N SER A 220 6.50 16.09 -16.28
CA SER A 220 6.92 16.54 -17.61
C SER A 220 6.54 18.01 -17.88
N GLY A 221 7.50 18.81 -18.30
CA GLY A 221 7.26 20.21 -18.70
C GLY A 221 7.02 21.19 -17.53
N LEU A 222 7.24 20.78 -16.28
CA LEU A 222 7.08 21.65 -15.11
C LEU A 222 8.33 21.53 -14.20
N ARG A 223 9.10 22.60 -14.11
CA ARG A 223 10.40 22.63 -13.38
C ARG A 223 10.27 22.43 -11.86
N ASN A 224 9.11 22.74 -11.29
CA ASN A 224 8.86 22.71 -9.84
C ASN A 224 7.79 21.71 -9.41
N ALA A 225 7.46 20.75 -10.26
CA ALA A 225 6.42 19.76 -9.99
C ALA A 225 6.98 18.34 -10.04
N TYR A 226 6.55 17.50 -9.11
CA TYR A 226 7.01 16.12 -8.93
C TYR A 226 5.82 15.20 -8.72
N VAL A 227 6.02 13.92 -8.99
CA VAL A 227 5.03 12.86 -8.80
C VAL A 227 5.60 11.80 -7.88
N ALA A 228 4.81 11.30 -6.92
CA ALA A 228 5.16 10.22 -6.01
C ALA A 228 3.91 9.36 -5.73
N THR A 229 3.60 8.42 -6.62
CA THR A 229 2.33 7.67 -6.58
C THR A 229 2.43 6.32 -7.28
N GLY A 230 1.35 5.56 -7.32
CA GLY A 230 1.29 4.32 -8.10
C GLY A 230 1.97 3.13 -7.44
N HIS A 231 2.16 3.11 -6.12
CA HIS A 231 2.90 2.09 -5.40
C HIS A 231 2.15 0.76 -5.25
N ASN A 232 1.02 0.59 -5.90
CA ASN A 232 0.21 -0.63 -5.86
C ASN A 232 -0.13 -1.05 -4.41
N MET A 233 0.30 -2.23 -3.99
CA MET A 233 0.11 -2.75 -2.63
C MET A 233 1.29 -2.47 -1.69
N LEU A 234 2.40 -1.90 -2.19
CA LEU A 234 3.67 -1.78 -1.49
C LEU A 234 3.97 -0.35 -1.00
N GLY A 235 2.99 0.55 -1.07
CA GLY A 235 3.19 1.97 -0.77
C GLY A 235 3.82 2.23 0.59
N LEU A 236 3.40 1.49 1.62
CA LEU A 236 3.92 1.69 2.96
C LEU A 236 5.42 1.28 3.08
N SER A 237 5.77 0.15 2.50
CA SER A 237 7.16 -0.35 2.49
C SER A 237 8.07 0.52 1.63
N MET A 238 7.58 1.08 0.54
CA MET A 238 8.35 1.90 -0.39
C MET A 238 8.41 3.39 -0.01
N ALA A 239 7.52 3.86 0.87
CA ALA A 239 7.40 5.28 1.21
C ALA A 239 8.72 5.94 1.68
N PRO A 240 9.57 5.30 2.50
CA PRO A 240 10.84 5.92 2.92
C PRO A 240 11.80 6.16 1.75
N ALA A 241 11.95 5.17 0.86
CA ALA A 241 12.80 5.29 -0.32
C ALA A 241 12.25 6.35 -1.30
N THR A 242 10.94 6.33 -1.55
CA THR A 242 10.26 7.31 -2.39
C THR A 242 10.45 8.73 -1.86
N GLY A 243 10.24 8.94 -0.56
CA GLY A 243 10.43 10.24 0.07
C GLY A 243 11.87 10.75 -0.04
N LYS A 244 12.85 9.85 0.14
CA LYS A 244 14.27 10.18 -0.01
C LYS A 244 14.62 10.57 -1.45
N MET A 245 14.10 9.83 -2.44
CA MET A 245 14.31 10.13 -3.86
C MET A 245 13.73 11.50 -4.23
N ILE A 246 12.48 11.77 -3.89
CA ILE A 246 11.81 13.05 -4.19
C ILE A 246 12.54 14.22 -3.49
N ALA A 247 12.94 14.05 -2.23
CA ALA A 247 13.67 15.08 -1.50
C ALA A 247 15.02 15.39 -2.16
N ALA A 248 15.75 14.39 -2.66
CA ALA A 248 16.99 14.58 -3.38
C ALA A 248 16.76 15.35 -4.70
N MET A 249 15.74 14.99 -5.46
CA MET A 249 15.36 15.66 -6.71
C MET A 249 15.00 17.13 -6.49
N ILE A 250 14.17 17.43 -5.47
CA ILE A 250 13.80 18.81 -5.11
C ILE A 250 15.03 19.63 -4.71
N ALA A 251 15.98 19.01 -4.02
CA ALA A 251 17.23 19.64 -3.62
C ALA A 251 18.26 19.77 -4.76
N GLY A 252 17.91 19.37 -6.00
CA GLY A 252 18.83 19.38 -7.14
C GLY A 252 19.98 18.37 -7.02
N LYS A 253 19.80 17.32 -6.20
CA LYS A 253 20.77 16.24 -5.99
C LYS A 253 20.32 14.98 -6.74
N GLY A 254 21.26 14.23 -7.26
CA GLY A 254 20.95 12.90 -7.80
C GLY A 254 20.46 11.97 -6.68
N PRO A 255 19.36 11.22 -6.89
CA PRO A 255 18.95 10.20 -5.94
C PRO A 255 19.95 9.04 -5.91
N GLU A 256 20.06 8.35 -4.77
CA GLU A 256 20.96 7.19 -4.62
C GLU A 256 20.52 5.97 -5.45
N LEU A 257 19.19 5.84 -5.66
CA LEU A 257 18.63 4.80 -6.51
C LEU A 257 18.42 5.35 -7.93
N ASP A 258 18.62 4.51 -8.93
CA ASP A 258 18.29 4.86 -10.32
C ASP A 258 16.78 5.20 -10.44
N PRO A 259 16.43 6.44 -10.79
CA PRO A 259 15.03 6.84 -10.92
C PRO A 259 14.40 6.43 -12.26
N SER A 260 15.18 6.02 -13.23
CA SER A 260 14.73 5.80 -14.61
C SER A 260 13.55 4.83 -14.75
N PRO A 261 13.50 3.70 -14.01
CA PRO A 261 12.36 2.79 -14.11
C PRO A 261 11.04 3.40 -13.58
N PHE A 262 11.14 4.43 -12.74
CA PHE A 262 10.02 5.05 -12.06
C PHE A 262 9.56 6.37 -12.69
N ASP A 263 10.22 6.82 -13.75
CA ASP A 263 9.92 8.10 -14.40
C ASP A 263 8.45 8.16 -14.83
N PRO A 264 7.68 9.19 -14.38
CA PRO A 264 6.30 9.37 -14.80
C PRO A 264 6.15 9.54 -16.33
N ALA A 265 7.17 10.04 -17.01
CA ALA A 265 7.15 10.24 -18.46
C ALA A 265 7.00 8.93 -19.25
N ARG A 266 7.29 7.75 -18.65
CA ARG A 266 7.07 6.45 -19.30
C ARG A 266 5.60 6.18 -19.65
N PHE A 267 4.67 6.89 -19.05
CA PHE A 267 3.25 6.84 -19.35
C PHE A 267 2.81 7.85 -20.41
N ALA A 268 3.70 8.75 -20.84
CA ALA A 268 3.38 9.68 -21.91
C ALA A 268 2.97 8.89 -23.17
N ARG A 269 1.85 9.25 -23.75
CA ARG A 269 1.48 8.70 -25.07
C ARG A 269 2.48 9.23 -26.10
N ALA A 270 3.09 8.31 -26.83
CA ALA A 270 3.88 8.66 -28.01
C ALA A 270 3.01 9.37 -29.04
#